data_7eca09f5e5c87f86085cd47df6becd34
#
_entry.id   7eca09f5e5c87f86085cd47df6becd34
#
_cell.length_a   1.000
_cell.length_b   1.000
_cell.length_c   1.000
_cell.angle_alpha   90.00
_cell.angle_beta   90.00
_cell.angle_gamma   90.00
#
_symmetry.space_group_name_H-M   'P 1'
#
loop_
_entity.id
_entity.type
_entity.pdbx_description
1 polymer ?
#
loop_
_entity_poly.entity_id
_entity_poly.type
_entity_poly.pdbx_seq_one_letter_code
_entity_poly.pdbx_strand_id
1 'polypeptide(L)'
;ELREITGHTPYLFPSRTKAEGFISENTLGKIMNGMGYKGRATPHGFRALASSILNEQGFNPDAIERQLAHVEEDRIRAAYNRADYMDERREMMQWYSEYLRERYRQALKQIQSP
;
A
#
# COMPACT_ATOMS: atom_id res chain seq x y z
N GLU A 1 -14.17 0.61 7.92
CA GLU A 1 -13.86 -0.82 7.99
C GLU A 1 -12.69 -1.09 8.95
N LEU A 2 -11.41 -0.77 8.63
CA LEU A 2 -10.29 -1.01 9.56
C LEU A 2 -10.44 -0.25 10.89
N ARG A 3 -10.92 1.00 10.84
CA ARG A 3 -11.17 1.81 12.03
C ARG A 3 -12.27 1.27 12.95
N GLU A 4 -13.19 0.48 12.45
CA GLU A 4 -14.21 -0.21 13.26
C GLU A 4 -13.56 -1.28 14.14
N ILE A 5 -12.45 -1.87 13.66
CA ILE A 5 -11.69 -2.90 14.36
C ILE A 5 -10.67 -2.29 15.34
N THR A 6 -9.92 -1.26 14.90
CA THR A 6 -8.77 -0.71 15.64
C THR A 6 -9.01 0.69 16.20
N GLY A 7 -10.20 1.25 16.01
CA GLY A 7 -10.52 2.64 16.40
C GLY A 7 -10.47 2.94 17.89
N HIS A 8 -10.39 1.91 18.74
CA HIS A 8 -10.15 2.04 20.18
C HIS A 8 -8.69 2.39 20.52
N THR A 9 -7.79 2.44 19.53
CA THR A 9 -6.38 2.84 19.65
C THR A 9 -6.07 4.00 18.71
N PRO A 10 -5.01 4.79 18.96
CA PRO A 10 -4.56 5.82 18.04
C PRO A 10 -3.89 5.24 16.78
N TYR A 11 -3.66 3.92 16.73
CA TYR A 11 -2.95 3.24 15.65
C TYR A 11 -3.89 2.47 14.74
N LEU A 12 -3.65 2.52 13.43
CA LEU A 12 -4.36 1.66 12.47
C LEU A 12 -3.96 0.18 12.62
N PHE A 13 -2.70 -0.06 12.98
CA PHE A 13 -2.15 -1.39 13.21
C PHE A 13 -1.51 -1.46 14.60
N PRO A 14 -2.33 -1.61 15.66
CA PRO A 14 -1.81 -1.68 17.03
C PRO A 14 -0.97 -2.93 17.26
N SER A 15 -0.01 -2.84 18.17
CA SER A 15 0.78 -3.99 18.61
C SER A 15 -0.09 -4.94 19.43
N ARG A 16 0.10 -6.25 19.22
CA ARG A 16 -0.55 -7.29 20.03
C ARG A 16 0.23 -7.61 21.32
N THR A 17 1.48 -7.17 21.40
CA THR A 17 2.41 -7.52 22.48
C THR A 17 2.79 -6.34 23.36
N LYS A 18 2.50 -5.11 22.91
CA LYS A 18 2.75 -3.88 23.66
C LYS A 18 1.42 -3.18 23.92
N ALA A 19 1.14 -2.82 25.16
CA ALA A 19 -0.10 -2.11 25.54
C ALA A 19 -0.26 -0.79 24.80
N GLU A 20 0.85 -0.10 24.56
CA GLU A 20 0.89 1.12 23.76
C GLU A 20 1.91 0.94 22.64
N GLY A 21 1.47 1.14 21.40
CA GLY A 21 2.35 1.04 20.24
C GLY A 21 1.70 0.39 19.02
N PHE A 22 2.47 0.29 17.96
CA PHE A 22 2.06 -0.29 16.69
C PHE A 22 2.92 -1.51 16.35
N ILE A 23 2.52 -2.26 15.33
CA ILE A 23 3.28 -3.42 14.84
C ILE A 23 4.68 -2.99 14.39
N SER A 24 5.68 -3.87 14.57
CA SER A 24 7.03 -3.57 14.10
C SER A 24 7.10 -3.58 12.57
N GLU A 25 8.06 -2.86 12.01
CA GLU A 25 8.36 -2.83 10.56
C GLU A 25 8.58 -4.23 9.97
N ASN A 26 9.09 -5.17 10.76
CA ASN A 26 9.34 -6.54 10.33
C ASN A 26 8.09 -7.44 10.36
N THR A 27 6.98 -6.99 10.93
CA THR A 27 5.78 -7.82 11.13
C THR A 27 5.21 -8.31 9.82
N LEU A 28 5.05 -7.43 8.82
CA LEU A 28 4.51 -7.81 7.53
C LEU A 28 5.41 -8.83 6.82
N GLY A 29 6.71 -8.64 6.84
CA GLY A 29 7.67 -9.61 6.28
C GLY A 29 7.59 -10.98 6.95
N LYS A 30 7.44 -11.02 8.28
CA LYS A 30 7.26 -12.29 9.02
C LYS A 30 5.96 -13.00 8.64
N ILE A 31 4.85 -12.26 8.53
CA ILE A 31 3.55 -12.80 8.09
C ILE A 31 3.70 -13.40 6.68
N MET A 32 4.24 -12.65 5.73
CA MET A 32 4.43 -13.12 4.35
C MET A 32 5.30 -14.36 4.28
N ASN A 33 6.40 -14.39 5.03
CA ASN A 33 7.27 -15.57 5.10
C ASN A 33 6.55 -16.78 5.68
N GLY A 34 5.72 -16.60 6.73
CA GLY A 34 4.89 -17.65 7.31
C GLY A 34 3.82 -18.19 6.36
N MET A 35 3.35 -17.35 5.43
CA MET A 35 2.43 -17.75 4.36
C MET A 35 3.11 -18.46 3.18
N GLY A 36 4.43 -18.70 3.22
CA GLY A 36 5.18 -19.39 2.18
C GLY A 36 5.76 -18.47 1.08
N TYR A 37 5.72 -17.15 1.26
CA TYR A 37 6.23 -16.20 0.26
C TYR A 37 7.70 -15.82 0.48
N LYS A 38 8.43 -16.51 1.38
CA LYS A 38 9.84 -16.23 1.62
C LYS A 38 10.64 -16.34 0.31
N GLY A 39 11.38 -15.31 -0.05
CA GLY A 39 12.15 -15.23 -1.29
C GLY A 39 11.34 -15.04 -2.57
N ARG A 40 10.00 -14.95 -2.50
CA ARG A 40 9.10 -14.75 -3.64
C ARG A 40 8.46 -13.38 -3.66
N ALA A 41 8.13 -12.84 -2.50
CA ALA A 41 7.54 -11.52 -2.36
C ALA A 41 8.02 -10.85 -1.07
N THR A 42 8.07 -9.52 -1.08
CA THR A 42 8.43 -8.69 0.07
C THR A 42 7.43 -7.54 0.22
N PRO A 43 7.23 -6.98 1.43
CA PRO A 43 6.40 -5.79 1.59
C PRO A 43 6.85 -4.62 0.69
N HIS A 44 8.17 -4.45 0.52
CA HIS A 44 8.71 -3.42 -0.37
C HIS A 44 8.40 -3.70 -1.85
N GLY A 45 8.40 -4.96 -2.27
CA GLY A 45 7.99 -5.36 -3.61
C GLY A 45 6.56 -4.98 -3.96
N PHE A 46 5.63 -5.06 -3.01
CA PHE A 46 4.25 -4.59 -3.22
C PHE A 46 4.17 -3.07 -3.43
N ARG A 47 5.02 -2.31 -2.76
CA ARG A 47 5.13 -0.87 -2.96
C ARG A 47 5.62 -0.55 -4.38
N ALA A 48 6.69 -1.22 -4.84
CA ALA A 48 7.21 -1.08 -6.19
C ALA A 48 6.18 -1.49 -7.25
N LEU A 49 5.45 -2.58 -7.01
CA LEU A 49 4.36 -3.03 -7.88
C LEU A 49 3.24 -2.00 -7.98
N ALA A 50 2.82 -1.41 -6.87
CA ALA A 50 1.81 -0.35 -6.86
C ALA A 50 2.27 0.85 -7.68
N SER A 51 3.51 1.31 -7.48
CA SER A 51 4.09 2.41 -8.26
C SER A 51 4.05 2.11 -9.76
N SER A 52 4.50 0.93 -10.18
CA SER A 52 4.52 0.53 -11.59
C SER A 52 3.12 0.51 -12.20
N ILE A 53 2.16 -0.15 -11.55
CA ILE A 53 0.77 -0.26 -12.04
C ILE A 53 0.13 1.12 -12.19
N LEU A 54 0.30 1.99 -11.19
CA LEU A 54 -0.31 3.33 -11.20
C LEU A 54 0.30 4.22 -12.29
N ASN A 55 1.62 4.15 -12.49
CA ASN A 55 2.29 4.87 -13.59
C ASN A 55 1.84 4.34 -14.97
N GLU A 56 1.74 3.02 -15.15
CA GLU A 56 1.26 2.41 -16.39
C GLU A 56 -0.19 2.81 -16.73
N GLN A 57 -1.02 3.05 -15.71
CA GLN A 57 -2.39 3.55 -15.90
C GLN A 57 -2.45 5.05 -16.18
N GLY A 58 -1.34 5.77 -16.12
CA GLY A 58 -1.26 7.18 -16.45
C GLY A 58 -1.72 8.11 -15.32
N PHE A 59 -1.75 7.65 -14.08
CA PHE A 59 -1.97 8.55 -12.95
C PHE A 59 -0.83 9.54 -12.80
N ASN A 60 -1.12 10.68 -12.19
CA ASN A 60 -0.15 11.75 -11.96
C ASN A 60 1.05 11.23 -11.13
N PRO A 61 2.29 11.25 -11.68
CA PRO A 61 3.47 10.75 -10.98
C PRO A 61 3.70 11.44 -9.62
N ASP A 62 3.42 12.73 -9.51
CA ASP A 62 3.61 13.47 -8.26
C ASP A 62 2.60 13.01 -7.18
N ALA A 63 1.37 12.67 -7.59
CA ALA A 63 0.38 12.08 -6.69
C ALA A 63 0.79 10.68 -6.23
N ILE A 64 1.37 9.87 -7.11
CA ILE A 64 1.90 8.55 -6.80
C ILE A 64 3.05 8.65 -5.78
N GLU A 65 4.05 9.48 -6.04
CA GLU A 65 5.20 9.71 -5.15
C GLU A 65 4.73 10.21 -3.77
N ARG A 66 3.79 11.14 -3.74
CA ARG A 66 3.21 11.65 -2.50
C ARG A 66 2.44 10.57 -1.73
N GLN A 67 1.68 9.73 -2.43
CA GLN A 67 0.94 8.61 -1.81
C GLN A 67 1.88 7.56 -1.24
N LEU A 68 2.96 7.28 -1.91
CA LEU A 68 3.97 6.33 -1.47
C LEU A 68 4.96 6.93 -0.47
N ALA A 69 4.85 8.22 -0.13
CA ALA A 69 5.77 8.94 0.73
C ALA A 69 7.24 8.73 0.31
N HIS A 70 7.48 8.75 -1.01
CA HIS A 70 8.85 8.80 -1.52
C HIS A 70 9.46 10.16 -1.18
N VAL A 71 10.71 10.15 -0.76
CA VAL A 71 11.46 11.39 -0.54
C VAL A 71 11.83 11.93 -1.91
N GLU A 72 11.41 13.15 -2.20
CA GLU A 72 11.85 13.86 -3.40
C GLU A 72 13.36 14.16 -3.27
N GLU A 73 14.17 13.52 -4.10
CA GLU A 73 15.64 13.73 -4.12
C GLU A 73 16.01 15.09 -4.70
N ASP A 74 15.16 15.64 -5.57
CA ASP A 74 15.33 16.99 -6.09
C ASP A 74 14.82 18.02 -5.08
N ARG A 75 15.77 18.66 -4.39
CA ARG A 75 15.50 19.72 -3.39
C ARG A 75 14.76 20.90 -3.98
N ILE A 76 14.99 21.23 -5.25
CA ILE A 76 14.33 22.36 -5.92
C ILE A 76 12.87 21.99 -6.14
N ARG A 77 12.58 20.80 -6.67
CA ARG A 77 11.23 20.30 -6.90
C ARG A 77 10.47 20.13 -5.58
N ALA A 78 11.10 19.62 -4.52
CA ALA A 78 10.53 19.51 -3.19
C ALA A 78 10.11 20.87 -2.61
N ALA A 79 10.86 21.93 -2.86
CA ALA A 79 10.56 23.27 -2.38
C ALA A 79 9.34 23.89 -3.08
N TYR A 80 9.13 23.58 -4.35
CA TYR A 80 8.01 24.12 -5.15
C TYR A 80 6.75 23.25 -5.10
N ASN A 81 6.88 21.93 -4.96
CA ASN A 81 5.76 21.02 -4.96
C ASN A 81 5.20 20.79 -3.55
N ARG A 82 4.39 21.72 -3.06
CA ARG A 82 3.70 21.63 -1.77
C ARG A 82 2.29 21.05 -1.86
N ALA A 83 1.83 20.69 -3.05
CA ALA A 83 0.51 20.15 -3.24
C ALA A 83 0.37 18.76 -2.63
N ASP A 84 -0.75 18.49 -1.97
CA ASP A 84 -1.03 17.18 -1.35
C ASP A 84 -1.73 16.23 -2.30
N TYR A 85 -2.24 16.71 -3.43
CA TYR A 85 -2.95 15.92 -4.45
C TYR A 85 -4.07 15.03 -3.87
N MET A 86 -4.75 15.50 -2.83
CA MET A 86 -5.66 14.64 -2.04
C MET A 86 -6.80 14.05 -2.84
N ASP A 87 -7.39 14.81 -3.75
CA ASP A 87 -8.51 14.32 -4.55
C ASP A 87 -8.02 13.31 -5.60
N GLU A 88 -6.95 13.63 -6.32
CA GLU A 88 -6.30 12.69 -7.26
C GLU A 88 -5.85 11.40 -6.55
N ARG A 89 -5.28 11.52 -5.35
CA ARG A 89 -4.86 10.36 -4.55
C ARG A 89 -6.04 9.50 -4.10
N ARG A 90 -7.19 10.10 -3.77
CA ARG A 90 -8.40 9.34 -3.43
C ARG A 90 -8.92 8.55 -4.64
N GLU A 91 -9.03 9.19 -5.79
CA GLU A 91 -9.45 8.54 -7.03
C GLU A 91 -8.50 7.41 -7.42
N MET A 92 -7.20 7.68 -7.41
CA MET A 92 -6.15 6.71 -7.69
C MET A 92 -6.21 5.50 -6.75
N MET A 93 -6.36 5.71 -5.44
CA MET A 93 -6.42 4.62 -4.46
C MET A 93 -7.73 3.84 -4.54
N GLN A 94 -8.84 4.49 -4.89
CA GLN A 94 -10.11 3.81 -5.17
C GLN A 94 -9.96 2.90 -6.38
N TRP A 95 -9.43 3.41 -7.48
CA TRP A 95 -9.15 2.63 -8.67
C TRP A 95 -8.23 1.44 -8.37
N TYR A 96 -7.13 1.67 -7.65
CA TYR A 96 -6.17 0.61 -7.29
C TYR A 96 -6.81 -0.48 -6.43
N SER A 97 -7.67 -0.11 -5.49
CA SER A 97 -8.44 -1.06 -4.68
C SER A 97 -9.35 -1.96 -5.53
N GLU A 98 -10.03 -1.37 -6.51
CA GLU A 98 -10.91 -2.08 -7.44
C GLU A 98 -10.10 -3.00 -8.37
N TYR A 99 -8.97 -2.52 -8.88
CA TYR A 99 -8.03 -3.31 -9.66
C TYR A 99 -7.56 -4.56 -8.91
N LEU A 100 -7.10 -4.42 -7.67
CA LEU A 100 -6.67 -5.55 -6.85
C LEU A 100 -7.81 -6.54 -6.56
N ARG A 101 -9.01 -6.04 -6.31
CA ARG A 101 -10.21 -6.87 -6.09
C ARG A 101 -10.56 -7.69 -7.32
N GLU A 102 -10.46 -7.10 -8.50
CA GLU A 102 -10.71 -7.81 -9.74
C GLU A 102 -9.63 -8.89 -10.00
N ARG A 103 -8.36 -8.58 -9.79
CA ARG A 103 -7.26 -9.57 -9.88
C ARG A 103 -7.46 -10.74 -8.91
N TYR A 104 -7.88 -10.45 -7.70
CA TYR A 104 -8.22 -11.48 -6.71
C TYR A 104 -9.36 -12.39 -7.19
N ARG A 105 -10.45 -11.81 -7.74
CA ARG A 105 -11.57 -12.59 -8.29
C ARG A 105 -11.14 -13.48 -9.45
N GLN A 106 -10.29 -12.96 -10.33
CA GLN A 106 -9.75 -13.73 -11.46
C GLN A 106 -8.90 -14.90 -10.98
N ALA A 107 -8.03 -14.67 -10.01
CA ALA A 107 -7.20 -15.73 -9.41
C ALA A 107 -8.07 -16.82 -8.75
N LEU A 108 -9.11 -16.45 -8.02
CA LEU A 108 -10.04 -17.43 -7.43
C LEU A 108 -10.72 -18.31 -8.49
N LYS A 109 -11.16 -17.73 -9.61
CA LYS A 109 -11.77 -18.50 -10.71
C LYS A 109 -10.79 -19.53 -11.30
N GLN A 110 -9.51 -19.14 -11.46
CA GLN A 110 -8.48 -20.05 -11.97
C GLN A 110 -8.20 -21.24 -11.04
N ILE A 111 -8.24 -21.01 -9.73
CA ILE A 111 -8.01 -22.06 -8.72
C ILE A 111 -9.21 -23.03 -8.63
N GLN A 112 -10.42 -22.52 -8.90
CA GLN A 112 -11.66 -23.30 -8.81
C GLN A 112 -12.03 -24.00 -10.12
N SER A 113 -11.35 -23.70 -11.22
CA SER A 113 -11.54 -24.41 -12.49
C SER A 113 -10.77 -25.72 -12.44
N PRO A 114 -11.43 -26.86 -12.70
CA PRO A 114 -10.79 -28.19 -12.68
C PRO A 114 -9.74 -28.35 -13.77
#